data_8c8bb9529f04728d3c4516a1217f71fa
#
_entry.id   8c8bb9529f04728d3c4516a1217f71fa
#
_cell.length_a   1.000
_cell.length_b   1.000
_cell.length_c   1.000
_cell.angle_alpha   90.00
_cell.angle_beta   90.00
_cell.angle_gamma   90.00
#
_symmetry.space_group_name_H-M   'P 1'
#
loop_
_entity.id
_entity.type
_entity.pdbx_description
1 polymer ?
#
loop_
_entity_poly.entity_id
_entity_poly.type
_entity_poly.pdbx_seq_one_letter_code
_entity_poly.pdbx_strand_id
1 'polypeptide(L)'
;TSLETNEIRRDLLRAQDVFTKLGVKQVKLLRPPSGEFNKATLKIAESLGYTVVHWSNNSNDWKNPGVNNIVSTVSNNLKGGDIVLLHASDSALQTNRALPLLLQKIKSDGYEQISVSQLISNTSTKSEDVK
;
A
#
# COMPACT_ATOMS: atom_id res chain seq x y z
N THR A 1 5.99 0.06 -16.92
CA THR A 1 4.66 -0.43 -17.30
C THR A 1 4.64 -0.76 -18.77
N SER A 2 4.74 -2.05 -19.09
CA SER A 2 4.75 -2.55 -20.47
C SER A 2 3.33 -2.78 -21.05
N LEU A 3 2.29 -2.68 -20.21
CA LEU A 3 0.91 -2.91 -20.62
C LEU A 3 0.32 -1.70 -21.33
N GLU A 4 -0.41 -1.94 -22.39
CA GLU A 4 -1.19 -0.90 -23.07
C GLU A 4 -2.38 -0.44 -22.21
N THR A 5 -2.82 0.79 -22.42
CA THR A 5 -3.93 1.44 -21.71
C THR A 5 -5.20 0.58 -21.65
N ASN A 6 -5.53 -0.11 -22.74
CA ASN A 6 -6.70 -0.99 -22.81
C ASN A 6 -6.55 -2.25 -21.96
N GLU A 7 -5.35 -2.78 -21.87
CA GLU A 7 -5.06 -3.96 -21.03
C GLU A 7 -5.18 -3.63 -19.55
N ILE A 8 -4.63 -2.49 -19.11
CA ILE A 8 -4.76 -2.01 -17.74
C ILE A 8 -6.24 -1.86 -17.37
N ARG A 9 -7.03 -1.21 -18.22
CA ARG A 9 -8.47 -1.05 -17.99
C ARG A 9 -9.18 -2.39 -17.89
N ARG A 10 -8.91 -3.31 -18.79
CA ARG A 10 -9.51 -4.65 -18.81
C ARG A 10 -9.18 -5.42 -17.54
N ASP A 11 -7.93 -5.38 -17.08
CA ASP A 11 -7.51 -6.12 -15.90
C ASP A 11 -8.15 -5.56 -14.61
N LEU A 12 -8.27 -4.24 -14.49
CA LEU A 12 -8.98 -3.62 -13.38
C LEU A 12 -10.48 -3.97 -13.37
N LEU A 13 -11.13 -3.98 -14.52
CA LEU A 13 -12.55 -4.38 -14.64
C LEU A 13 -12.75 -5.86 -14.29
N ARG A 14 -11.83 -6.74 -14.71
CA ARG A 14 -11.87 -8.16 -14.32
C ARG A 14 -11.70 -8.33 -12.81
N ALA A 15 -10.80 -7.59 -12.19
CA ALA A 15 -10.65 -7.61 -10.73
C ALA A 15 -11.92 -7.16 -10.01
N GLN A 16 -12.57 -6.08 -10.47
CA GLN A 16 -13.86 -5.63 -9.93
C GLN A 16 -14.94 -6.70 -10.06
N ASP A 17 -15.04 -7.39 -11.19
CA ASP A 17 -15.99 -8.47 -11.40
C ASP A 17 -15.76 -9.64 -10.42
N VAL A 18 -14.52 -10.04 -10.22
CA VAL A 18 -14.16 -11.09 -9.24
C VAL A 18 -14.55 -10.66 -7.82
N PHE A 19 -14.20 -9.44 -7.39
CA PHE A 19 -14.59 -8.95 -6.07
C PHE A 19 -16.10 -8.91 -5.89
N THR A 20 -16.84 -8.47 -6.91
CA THR A 20 -18.31 -8.44 -6.88
C THR A 20 -18.89 -9.85 -6.72
N LYS A 21 -18.39 -10.83 -7.46
CA LYS A 21 -18.81 -12.24 -7.36
C LYS A 21 -18.53 -12.86 -5.98
N LEU A 22 -17.45 -12.40 -5.32
CA LEU A 22 -17.10 -12.80 -3.96
C LEU A 22 -17.86 -12.03 -2.87
N GLY A 23 -18.78 -11.14 -3.24
CA GLY A 23 -19.55 -10.33 -2.30
C GLY A 23 -18.78 -9.17 -1.68
N VAL A 24 -17.57 -8.88 -2.17
CA VAL A 24 -16.79 -7.73 -1.71
C VAL A 24 -17.33 -6.49 -2.39
N LYS A 25 -17.98 -5.64 -1.60
CA LYS A 25 -18.55 -4.37 -2.09
C LYS A 25 -17.53 -3.25 -1.98
N GLN A 26 -17.45 -2.42 -3.02
CA GLN A 26 -16.73 -1.13 -2.99
C GLN A 26 -15.22 -1.23 -2.71
N VAL A 27 -14.48 -1.93 -3.55
CA VAL A 27 -13.02 -1.78 -3.60
C VAL A 27 -12.69 -0.43 -4.23
N LYS A 28 -12.13 0.51 -3.44
CA LYS A 28 -11.84 1.89 -3.88
C LYS A 28 -10.35 2.23 -3.89
N LEU A 29 -9.53 1.43 -3.23
CA LEU A 29 -8.10 1.66 -3.14
C LEU A 29 -7.36 0.69 -4.04
N LEU A 30 -6.38 1.20 -4.77
CA LEU A 30 -5.51 0.43 -5.65
C LEU A 30 -4.05 0.72 -5.32
N ARG A 31 -3.26 -0.32 -5.15
CA ARG A 31 -1.80 -0.21 -5.17
C ARG A 31 -1.28 -0.97 -6.38
N PRO A 32 -0.58 -0.29 -7.30
CA PRO A 32 0.02 -0.96 -8.45
C PRO A 32 1.03 -2.01 -8.02
N PRO A 33 1.09 -3.17 -8.67
CA PRO A 33 2.12 -4.17 -8.43
C PRO A 33 3.52 -3.54 -8.55
N SER A 34 4.42 -3.91 -7.64
CA SER A 34 5.78 -3.36 -7.54
C SER A 34 5.85 -1.84 -7.36
N GLY A 35 4.72 -1.17 -7.13
CA GLY A 35 4.65 0.28 -7.02
C GLY A 35 4.87 1.03 -8.34
N GLU A 36 4.91 0.33 -9.47
CA GLU A 36 5.12 0.93 -10.79
C GLU A 36 3.82 1.43 -11.40
N PHE A 37 3.79 2.72 -11.73
CA PHE A 37 2.67 3.34 -12.44
C PHE A 37 3.15 4.57 -13.21
N ASN A 38 2.33 5.00 -14.15
CA ASN A 38 2.53 6.22 -14.93
C ASN A 38 1.23 7.04 -14.98
N LYS A 39 1.27 8.21 -15.61
CA LYS A 39 0.10 9.08 -15.75
C LYS A 39 -1.09 8.40 -16.42
N ALA A 40 -0.85 7.50 -17.38
CA ALA A 40 -1.93 6.78 -18.07
C ALA A 40 -2.61 5.79 -17.11
N THR A 41 -1.82 5.02 -16.35
CA THR A 41 -2.32 4.11 -15.33
C THR A 41 -3.16 4.84 -14.28
N LEU A 42 -2.65 5.99 -13.79
CA LEU A 42 -3.34 6.81 -12.79
C LEU A 42 -4.71 7.28 -13.32
N LYS A 43 -4.75 7.87 -14.53
CA LYS A 43 -6.01 8.33 -15.15
C LYS A 43 -7.01 7.20 -15.35
N ILE A 44 -6.56 6.00 -15.73
CA ILE A 44 -7.44 4.84 -15.89
C ILE A 44 -8.03 4.44 -14.53
N ALA A 45 -7.18 4.29 -13.52
CA ALA A 45 -7.61 3.93 -12.16
C ALA A 45 -8.65 4.95 -11.63
N GLU A 46 -8.37 6.23 -11.73
CA GLU A 46 -9.29 7.31 -11.34
C GLU A 46 -10.61 7.25 -12.10
N SER A 47 -10.57 7.01 -13.44
CA SER A 47 -11.77 6.90 -14.27
C SER A 47 -12.68 5.72 -13.88
N LEU A 48 -12.13 4.72 -13.20
CA LEU A 48 -12.84 3.55 -12.67
C LEU A 48 -13.20 3.69 -11.19
N GLY A 49 -12.96 4.85 -10.58
CA GLY A 49 -13.30 5.17 -9.19
C GLY A 49 -12.27 4.70 -8.16
N TYR A 50 -11.05 4.36 -8.58
CA TYR A 50 -9.97 4.00 -7.66
C TYR A 50 -9.15 5.21 -7.23
N THR A 51 -8.76 5.23 -5.96
CA THR A 51 -7.66 6.04 -5.44
C THR A 51 -6.40 5.21 -5.42
N VAL A 52 -5.36 5.66 -6.12
CA VAL A 52 -4.07 4.98 -6.14
C VAL A 52 -3.29 5.34 -4.88
N VAL A 53 -2.84 4.32 -4.15
CA VAL A 53 -2.12 4.48 -2.89
C VAL A 53 -0.74 3.85 -3.01
N HIS A 54 0.27 4.64 -2.72
CA HIS A 54 1.66 4.19 -2.64
C HIS A 54 2.06 3.96 -1.16
N TRP A 55 3.31 4.18 -0.80
CA TRP A 55 3.82 4.13 0.59
C TRP A 55 4.86 5.22 0.80
N SER A 56 5.09 5.58 2.04
CA SER A 56 6.10 6.55 2.44
C SER A 56 7.22 5.95 3.30
N ASN A 57 6.98 4.79 3.92
CA ASN A 57 7.95 4.12 4.79
C ASN A 57 8.08 2.65 4.38
N ASN A 58 9.22 2.31 3.77
CA ASN A 58 9.49 0.96 3.27
C ASN A 58 10.30 0.17 4.30
N SER A 59 9.76 -0.94 4.77
CA SER A 59 10.41 -1.82 5.73
C SER A 59 11.59 -2.61 5.17
N ASN A 60 11.66 -2.78 3.85
CA ASN A 60 12.58 -3.68 3.15
C ASN A 60 12.53 -5.14 3.64
N ASP A 61 11.41 -5.58 4.20
CA ASP A 61 11.21 -6.91 4.77
C ASP A 61 11.42 -8.05 3.78
N TRP A 62 11.12 -7.83 2.50
CA TRP A 62 11.34 -8.79 1.41
C TRP A 62 12.82 -9.19 1.21
N LYS A 63 13.75 -8.37 1.70
CA LYS A 63 15.21 -8.66 1.69
C LYS A 63 15.63 -9.60 2.81
N ASN A 64 14.73 -9.94 3.73
CA ASN A 64 15.00 -10.76 4.91
C ASN A 64 16.21 -10.26 5.75
N PRO A 65 16.25 -8.98 6.13
CA PRO A 65 17.43 -8.40 6.79
C PRO A 65 17.56 -8.75 8.26
N GLY A 66 16.62 -9.48 8.82
CA GLY A 66 16.45 -9.79 10.23
C GLY A 66 15.27 -9.05 10.86
N VAL A 67 14.58 -9.71 11.79
CA VAL A 67 13.37 -9.17 12.45
C VAL A 67 13.63 -7.81 13.09
N ASN A 68 14.73 -7.67 13.85
CA ASN A 68 15.07 -6.41 14.50
C ASN A 68 15.40 -5.30 13.48
N ASN A 69 16.01 -5.64 12.37
CA ASN A 69 16.32 -4.69 11.31
C ASN A 69 15.05 -4.19 10.60
N ILE A 70 14.06 -5.05 10.38
CA ILE A 70 12.75 -4.64 9.85
C ILE A 70 12.11 -3.62 10.79
N VAL A 71 12.04 -3.94 12.08
CA VAL A 71 11.45 -3.05 13.09
C VAL A 71 12.18 -1.72 13.17
N SER A 72 13.52 -1.71 13.24
CA SER A 72 14.32 -0.48 13.32
C SER A 72 14.25 0.35 12.05
N THR A 73 14.25 -0.28 10.88
CA THR A 73 14.14 0.42 9.59
C THR A 73 12.86 1.26 9.53
N VAL A 74 11.74 0.70 9.96
CA VAL A 74 10.46 1.42 10.00
C VAL A 74 10.46 2.47 11.09
N SER A 75 10.80 2.09 12.34
CA SER A 75 10.63 2.96 13.50
C SER A 75 11.58 4.16 13.52
N ASN A 76 12.80 4.02 13.01
CA ASN A 76 13.76 5.12 12.96
C ASN A 76 13.37 6.23 11.98
N ASN A 77 12.54 5.91 10.98
CA ASN A 77 12.09 6.86 9.96
C ASN A 77 10.60 7.20 10.09
N LEU A 78 9.94 6.73 11.13
CA LEU A 78 8.49 6.84 11.28
C LEU A 78 8.07 8.29 11.54
N LYS A 79 7.03 8.72 10.82
CA LYS A 79 6.37 10.02 10.95
C LYS A 79 4.87 9.86 10.99
N GLY A 80 4.17 10.81 11.59
CA GLY A 80 2.71 10.87 11.52
C GLY A 80 2.23 10.97 10.07
N GLY A 81 1.25 10.14 9.72
CA GLY A 81 0.74 10.04 8.35
C GLY A 81 1.46 9.05 7.44
N ASP A 82 2.51 8.38 7.92
CA ASP A 82 3.21 7.38 7.13
C ASP A 82 2.32 6.19 6.77
N ILE A 83 2.50 5.71 5.54
CA ILE A 83 1.99 4.44 5.05
C ILE A 83 3.16 3.46 4.99
N VAL A 84 3.17 2.48 5.89
CA VAL A 84 4.23 1.49 6.01
C VAL A 84 3.99 0.34 5.05
N LEU A 85 5.01 -0.02 4.25
CA LEU A 85 4.98 -1.16 3.35
C LEU A 85 5.58 -2.40 4.01
N LEU A 86 4.81 -3.48 4.00
CA LEU A 86 5.20 -4.84 4.38
C LEU A 86 4.70 -5.83 3.32
N HIS A 87 5.32 -6.99 3.24
CA HIS A 87 4.97 -8.03 2.28
C HIS A 87 4.38 -9.27 2.98
N ALA A 88 3.39 -9.87 2.35
CA ALA A 88 2.77 -11.13 2.76
C ALA A 88 3.06 -12.24 1.72
N SER A 89 4.23 -12.20 1.10
CA SER A 89 4.66 -13.19 0.11
C SER A 89 5.53 -14.28 0.76
N ASP A 90 5.62 -15.43 0.10
CA ASP A 90 6.46 -16.55 0.55
C ASP A 90 7.95 -16.20 0.62
N SER A 91 8.38 -15.14 -0.07
CA SER A 91 9.75 -14.63 0.00
C SER A 91 10.06 -13.76 1.22
N ALA A 92 9.04 -13.21 1.87
CA ALA A 92 9.17 -12.37 3.07
C ALA A 92 9.10 -13.21 4.34
N LEU A 93 10.17 -13.96 4.62
CA LEU A 93 10.19 -15.02 5.64
C LEU A 93 10.17 -14.52 7.10
N GLN A 94 10.40 -13.25 7.33
CA GLN A 94 10.55 -12.67 8.67
C GLN A 94 9.42 -11.73 9.07
N THR A 95 8.57 -11.33 8.13
CA THR A 95 7.53 -10.32 8.33
C THR A 95 6.52 -10.73 9.38
N ASN A 96 6.12 -11.99 9.40
CA ASN A 96 5.18 -12.52 10.40
C ASN A 96 5.70 -12.39 11.83
N ARG A 97 7.01 -12.48 12.04
CA ARG A 97 7.65 -12.30 13.36
C ARG A 97 7.93 -10.84 13.68
N ALA A 98 8.25 -10.05 12.65
CA ALA A 98 8.51 -8.61 12.81
C ALA A 98 7.23 -7.82 13.09
N LEU A 99 6.11 -8.19 12.51
CA LEU A 99 4.85 -7.44 12.56
C LEU A 99 4.37 -7.15 13.99
N PRO A 100 4.23 -8.13 14.91
CA PRO A 100 3.76 -7.83 16.25
C PRO A 100 4.71 -6.90 17.02
N LEU A 101 6.01 -7.04 16.84
CA LEU A 101 7.02 -6.16 17.45
C LEU A 101 6.95 -4.75 16.90
N LEU A 102 6.75 -4.63 15.59
CA LEU A 102 6.59 -3.34 14.92
C LEU A 102 5.33 -2.62 15.40
N LEU A 103 4.20 -3.32 15.49
CA LEU A 103 2.94 -2.73 15.98
C LEU A 103 3.07 -2.23 17.41
N GLN A 104 3.74 -2.99 18.27
CA GLN A 104 4.04 -2.59 19.65
C GLN A 104 4.95 -1.35 19.69
N LYS A 105 5.99 -1.32 18.87
CA LYS A 105 6.93 -0.19 18.78
C LYS A 105 6.24 1.08 18.30
N ILE A 106 5.44 1.01 17.24
CA ILE A 106 4.66 2.13 16.70
C ILE A 106 3.76 2.72 17.78
N LYS A 107 3.05 1.86 18.52
CA LYS A 107 2.19 2.29 19.63
C LYS A 107 2.98 2.93 20.78
N SER A 108 4.12 2.35 21.17
CA SER A 108 4.96 2.88 22.25
C SER A 108 5.61 4.22 21.88
N ASP A 109 5.84 4.47 20.61
CA ASP A 109 6.36 5.75 20.10
C ASP A 109 5.25 6.82 19.97
N GLY A 110 4.01 6.51 20.37
CA GLY A 110 2.91 7.47 20.45
C GLY A 110 2.10 7.60 19.16
N TYR A 111 2.26 6.69 18.20
CA TYR A 111 1.50 6.70 16.96
C TYR A 111 0.27 5.79 17.04
N GLU A 112 -0.81 6.22 16.41
CA GLU A 112 -2.02 5.44 16.22
C GLU A 112 -1.96 4.68 14.88
N GLN A 113 -2.43 3.44 14.88
CA GLN A 113 -2.51 2.60 13.69
C GLN A 113 -3.94 2.66 13.15
N ILE A 114 -4.09 3.17 11.94
CA ILE A 114 -5.38 3.34 11.28
C ILE A 114 -5.36 2.75 9.87
N SER A 115 -6.53 2.54 9.29
CA SER A 115 -6.64 2.14 7.89
C SER A 115 -6.26 3.29 6.95
N VAL A 116 -5.84 2.96 5.72
CA VAL A 116 -5.57 3.96 4.68
C VAL A 116 -6.81 4.81 4.40
N SER A 117 -8.00 4.21 4.35
CA SER A 117 -9.25 4.94 4.15
C SER A 117 -9.50 5.97 5.26
N GLN A 118 -9.21 5.62 6.50
CA GLN A 118 -9.34 6.53 7.64
C GLN A 118 -8.30 7.64 7.58
N LEU A 119 -7.06 7.32 7.21
CA LEU A 119 -6.01 8.32 7.01
C LEU A 119 -6.43 9.36 5.96
N ILE A 120 -6.93 8.92 4.80
CA ILE A 120 -7.40 9.82 3.73
C ILE A 120 -8.56 10.69 4.21
N SER A 121 -9.50 10.15 4.98
CA SER A 121 -10.64 10.92 5.49
C SER A 121 -10.26 11.95 6.57
N ASN A 122 -9.19 11.71 7.31
CA ASN A 122 -8.72 12.59 8.39
C ASN A 122 -7.78 13.70 7.89
N THR A 123 -7.29 13.60 6.65
CA THR A 123 -6.33 14.55 6.09
C THR A 123 -6.88 15.16 4.81
N SER A 124 -6.66 16.47 4.62
CA SER A 124 -6.81 17.10 3.31
C SER A 124 -5.59 16.76 2.44
N THR A 125 -5.52 15.51 1.98
CA THR A 125 -4.43 15.08 1.10
C THR A 125 -4.56 15.74 -0.26
N LYS A 126 -3.52 16.47 -0.66
CA LYS A 126 -3.35 16.88 -2.06
C LYS A 126 -2.74 15.71 -2.81
N SER A 127 -3.28 15.39 -3.99
CA SER A 127 -2.61 14.48 -4.91
C SER A 127 -1.24 15.05 -5.26
N GLU A 128 -0.18 14.27 -5.08
CA GLU A 128 1.13 14.66 -5.61
C GLU A 128 1.11 14.52 -7.13
N ASP A 129 1.67 15.50 -7.82
CA ASP A 129 1.84 15.44 -9.27
C ASP A 129 2.81 14.31 -9.63
N VAL A 130 2.30 13.31 -10.34
CA VAL A 130 3.11 12.23 -10.91
C VAL A 130 3.87 12.80 -12.10
N LYS A 131 5.19 12.87 -11.96
CA LYS A 131 6.10 13.31 -13.03
C LYS A 131 6.21 12.29 -14.15
#